data_1224a4c2a529c65dbe248bc815536319
#
_entry.id   1224a4c2a529c65dbe248bc815536319
#
_cell.length_a   1.000
_cell.length_b   1.000
_cell.length_c   1.000
_cell.angle_alpha   90.00
_cell.angle_beta   90.00
_cell.angle_gamma   90.00
#
_symmetry.space_group_name_H-M   'P 1'
#
loop_
_entity.id
_entity.type
_entity.pdbx_description
1 polymer ?
#
loop_
_entity_poly.entity_id
_entity_poly.type
_entity_poly.pdbx_seq_one_letter_code
_entity_poly.pdbx_strand_id
1 'polypeptide(L)'
;MAEIKDQIDDQIPNAPSFQDFISSIDDINIQPIDKGWDINSLLAALYFFNTQIKIAEKDYQSTKLNEVIAKFRPQSSIGLEIGSGNNANEDISKDIAGLNLLFPFETANKRLIRYEIAMNTSQSSYENYRLVSWNERLKLINATIQYAFQIKKIQVIKNELISKQAIYNMSLRRFENGVNDQLSLQQAKLDLQAAENKLKNLQLEQINLRKLIAQVTGVRVNFLEKNPILADNIIDSLLTEIGNFHQNQLYQQWNEEASLIRIDLRKSLADYAISEASLKLEVAKQYPDIQFNPAYLYDFGDKIWTLGITSLIPNIEKNKALISRAEKIREAEATKIMDLQLQLVNETDNIVLLLNQAQEKLENAKNLLSEKENLLSNIQKKYSQGLLSRYELEKEKIKLYEIDYIYLDSLYNLVINGYEIEKTYHKPFVSKLIIEKQPNE
;
A
#
# COMPACT_ATOMS: atom_id res chain seq x y z
N MET A 1 15.41 24.78 -3.18
CA MET A 1 15.72 24.32 -1.79
C MET A 1 14.87 25.05 -0.73
N ALA A 2 14.63 26.35 -0.85
CA ALA A 2 13.69 27.07 0.05
C ALA A 2 12.26 26.54 -0.07
N GLU A 3 11.71 26.39 -1.28
CA GLU A 3 10.39 25.80 -1.53
C GLU A 3 10.22 24.38 -0.99
N ILE A 4 11.27 23.54 -1.07
CA ILE A 4 11.24 22.18 -0.49
C ILE A 4 11.20 22.24 1.04
N LYS A 5 11.85 23.24 1.63
CA LYS A 5 11.86 23.43 3.09
C LYS A 5 10.48 23.90 3.58
N ASP A 6 9.84 24.81 2.85
CA ASP A 6 8.49 25.29 3.16
C ASP A 6 7.45 24.16 2.99
N GLN A 7 7.54 23.34 1.93
CA GLN A 7 6.69 22.15 1.76
C GLN A 7 6.91 21.09 2.85
N ILE A 8 8.14 20.97 3.37
CA ILE A 8 8.44 20.07 4.50
C ILE A 8 7.92 20.65 5.81
N ASP A 9 7.88 21.97 5.96
CA ASP A 9 7.35 22.62 7.15
C ASP A 9 5.81 22.61 7.19
N ASP A 10 5.14 22.51 6.02
CA ASP A 10 3.69 22.29 5.90
C ASP A 10 3.25 20.85 6.26
N GLN A 11 4.16 19.89 6.40
CA GLN A 11 3.88 18.52 6.90
C GLN A 11 3.71 18.49 8.43
N ILE A 12 3.06 19.50 8.96
CA ILE A 12 2.76 19.63 10.39
C ILE A 12 1.31 19.24 10.63
N PRO A 13 1.01 18.25 11.49
CA PRO A 13 -0.37 17.83 11.78
C PRO A 13 -1.29 18.94 12.31
N ASN A 14 -0.72 20.03 12.79
CA ASN A 14 -1.46 21.22 13.24
C ASN A 14 -1.61 22.27 12.13
N ALA A 15 -1.17 22.02 10.90
CA ALA A 15 -1.38 22.93 9.79
C ALA A 15 -2.88 23.10 9.50
N PRO A 16 -3.37 24.31 9.24
CA PRO A 16 -4.79 24.55 8.94
C PRO A 16 -5.31 23.62 7.82
N SER A 17 -4.52 23.39 6.78
CA SER A 17 -4.86 22.52 5.64
C SER A 17 -5.14 21.06 6.04
N PHE A 18 -4.45 20.53 7.05
CA PHE A 18 -4.73 19.17 7.55
C PHE A 18 -5.95 19.14 8.47
N GLN A 19 -6.16 20.18 9.26
CA GLN A 19 -7.36 20.32 10.11
C GLN A 19 -8.63 20.48 9.25
N ASP A 20 -8.54 21.27 8.17
CA ASP A 20 -9.62 21.42 7.19
C ASP A 20 -9.90 20.08 6.49
N PHE A 21 -8.86 19.33 6.17
CA PHE A 21 -9.00 17.99 5.59
C PHE A 21 -9.70 17.01 6.55
N ILE A 22 -9.29 16.98 7.84
CA ILE A 22 -9.97 16.16 8.86
C ILE A 22 -11.44 16.56 8.98
N SER A 23 -11.73 17.87 8.96
CA SER A 23 -13.09 18.40 9.06
C SER A 23 -13.96 18.07 7.84
N SER A 24 -13.36 17.80 6.68
CA SER A 24 -14.06 17.41 5.45
C SER A 24 -14.40 15.91 5.39
N ILE A 25 -13.94 15.12 6.36
CA ILE A 25 -14.24 13.69 6.45
C ILE A 25 -15.53 13.52 7.23
N ASP A 26 -16.62 13.28 6.51
CA ASP A 26 -17.92 12.96 7.10
C ASP A 26 -17.94 11.52 7.63
N ASP A 27 -18.77 11.26 8.67
CA ASP A 27 -19.08 9.93 9.22
C ASP A 27 -18.01 9.21 10.06
N ILE A 28 -16.83 9.78 10.31
CA ILE A 28 -15.81 9.12 11.14
C ILE A 28 -15.35 10.04 12.27
N ASN A 29 -15.49 9.55 13.51
CA ASN A 29 -15.01 10.26 14.67
C ASN A 29 -13.48 10.19 14.74
N ILE A 30 -12.79 11.25 14.31
CA ILE A 30 -11.34 11.39 14.43
C ILE A 30 -11.04 12.14 15.73
N GLN A 31 -10.27 11.51 16.62
CA GLN A 31 -9.90 12.15 17.87
C GLN A 31 -8.95 13.34 17.64
N PRO A 32 -9.05 14.42 18.45
CA PRO A 32 -8.07 15.49 18.41
C PRO A 32 -6.67 14.95 18.69
N ILE A 33 -5.70 15.32 17.87
CA ILE A 33 -4.31 14.82 17.92
C ILE A 33 -3.65 15.10 19.28
N ASP A 34 -4.07 16.16 19.97
CA ASP A 34 -3.57 16.52 21.31
C ASP A 34 -3.87 15.46 22.38
N LYS A 35 -4.86 14.60 22.16
CA LYS A 35 -5.19 13.48 23.06
C LYS A 35 -4.44 12.18 22.73
N GLY A 36 -3.77 12.14 21.59
CA GLY A 36 -3.03 10.99 21.07
C GLY A 36 -3.47 10.59 19.67
N TRP A 37 -2.67 9.73 19.04
CA TRP A 37 -2.91 9.23 17.69
C TRP A 37 -3.69 7.91 17.75
N ASP A 38 -4.96 7.95 17.43
CA ASP A 38 -5.74 6.73 17.16
C ASP A 38 -5.58 6.27 15.71
N ILE A 39 -6.14 5.12 15.36
CA ILE A 39 -6.00 4.56 14.02
C ILE A 39 -6.63 5.46 12.94
N ASN A 40 -7.73 6.15 13.26
CA ASN A 40 -8.40 7.02 12.30
C ASN A 40 -7.57 8.28 12.01
N SER A 41 -6.97 8.89 13.04
CA SER A 41 -6.07 10.03 12.87
C SER A 41 -4.78 9.65 12.11
N LEU A 42 -4.24 8.46 12.36
CA LEU A 42 -3.09 7.94 11.61
C LEU A 42 -3.44 7.67 10.14
N LEU A 43 -4.62 7.12 9.84
CA LEU A 43 -5.11 6.92 8.47
C LEU A 43 -5.39 8.24 7.77
N ALA A 44 -5.99 9.22 8.45
CA ALA A 44 -6.17 10.57 7.89
C ALA A 44 -4.82 11.20 7.52
N ALA A 45 -3.81 11.09 8.42
CA ALA A 45 -2.46 11.57 8.15
C ALA A 45 -1.81 10.82 6.97
N LEU A 46 -2.00 9.51 6.86
CA LEU A 46 -1.54 8.71 5.74
C LEU A 46 -2.07 9.26 4.42
N TYR A 47 -3.39 9.42 4.28
CA TYR A 47 -4.00 9.89 3.02
C TYR A 47 -3.63 11.32 2.69
N PHE A 48 -3.34 12.15 3.70
CA PHE A 48 -2.98 13.54 3.48
C PHE A 48 -1.49 13.74 3.20
N PHE A 49 -0.58 13.06 3.91
CA PHE A 49 0.86 13.33 3.85
C PHE A 49 1.67 12.32 3.04
N ASN A 50 1.19 11.07 2.87
CA ASN A 50 1.99 10.02 2.21
C ASN A 50 2.31 10.39 0.76
N THR A 51 3.61 10.43 0.45
CA THR A 51 4.10 10.83 -0.88
C THR A 51 3.84 9.76 -1.96
N GLN A 52 3.81 8.47 -1.61
CA GLN A 52 3.55 7.40 -2.58
C GLN A 52 2.11 7.48 -3.11
N ILE A 53 1.15 7.75 -2.22
CA ILE A 53 -0.25 7.98 -2.59
C ILE A 53 -0.37 9.22 -3.49
N LYS A 54 0.29 10.33 -3.13
CA LYS A 54 0.30 11.55 -3.94
C LYS A 54 0.92 11.35 -5.33
N ILE A 55 2.00 10.57 -5.43
CA ILE A 55 2.63 10.25 -6.72
C ILE A 55 1.64 9.46 -7.58
N ALA A 56 1.04 8.39 -7.04
CA ALA A 56 0.07 7.58 -7.78
C ALA A 56 -1.17 8.39 -8.20
N GLU A 57 -1.63 9.35 -7.38
CA GLU A 57 -2.70 10.29 -7.74
C GLU A 57 -2.30 11.17 -8.92
N LYS A 58 -1.08 11.72 -8.93
CA LYS A 58 -0.59 12.55 -10.03
C LYS A 58 -0.38 11.75 -11.33
N ASP A 59 0.09 10.52 -11.23
CA ASP A 59 0.21 9.61 -12.37
C ASP A 59 -1.18 9.33 -12.98
N TYR A 60 -2.19 9.09 -12.15
CA TYR A 60 -3.57 8.96 -12.62
C TYR A 60 -4.06 10.25 -13.31
N GLN A 61 -3.88 11.43 -12.69
CA GLN A 61 -4.26 12.70 -13.28
C GLN A 61 -3.56 12.94 -14.64
N SER A 62 -2.30 12.55 -14.77
CA SER A 62 -1.55 12.61 -16.02
C SER A 62 -2.15 11.70 -17.10
N THR A 63 -2.49 10.46 -16.77
CA THR A 63 -3.12 9.53 -17.72
C THR A 63 -4.52 9.97 -18.11
N LYS A 64 -5.26 10.64 -17.23
CA LYS A 64 -6.56 11.24 -17.54
C LYS A 64 -6.46 12.33 -18.60
N LEU A 65 -5.39 13.14 -18.58
CA LEU A 65 -5.13 14.13 -19.64
C LEU A 65 -4.81 13.46 -21.00
N ASN A 66 -4.22 12.26 -21.00
CA ASN A 66 -3.97 11.51 -22.23
C ASN A 66 -5.29 11.11 -22.96
N GLU A 67 -6.40 10.96 -22.25
CA GLU A 67 -7.70 10.74 -22.87
C GLU A 67 -8.11 11.95 -23.75
N VAL A 68 -7.83 13.17 -23.28
CA VAL A 68 -8.10 14.40 -24.03
C VAL A 68 -7.19 14.46 -25.26
N ILE A 69 -5.90 14.18 -25.09
CA ILE A 69 -4.88 14.19 -26.17
C ILE A 69 -5.26 13.17 -27.25
N ALA A 70 -5.72 11.98 -26.88
CA ALA A 70 -6.07 10.92 -27.82
C ALA A 70 -7.28 11.25 -28.73
N LYS A 71 -8.11 12.21 -28.34
CA LYS A 71 -9.26 12.70 -29.15
C LYS A 71 -8.82 13.60 -30.30
N PHE A 72 -7.64 14.20 -30.24
CA PHE A 72 -7.19 15.11 -31.29
C PHE A 72 -6.80 14.36 -32.55
N ARG A 73 -7.04 15.02 -33.69
CA ARG A 73 -6.56 14.55 -34.99
C ARG A 73 -5.05 14.72 -35.07
N PRO A 74 -4.35 13.96 -35.93
CA PRO A 74 -2.98 14.22 -36.25
C PRO A 74 -2.78 15.65 -36.73
N GLN A 75 -1.64 16.23 -36.41
CA GLN A 75 -1.35 17.64 -36.78
C GLN A 75 -1.24 17.81 -38.29
N SER A 76 -1.87 18.86 -38.79
CA SER A 76 -1.65 19.35 -40.15
C SER A 76 -0.36 20.16 -40.18
N SER A 77 0.32 20.13 -41.30
CA SER A 77 1.55 20.96 -41.50
C SER A 77 1.41 21.90 -42.67
N ILE A 78 2.14 23.02 -42.58
CA ILE A 78 2.31 23.99 -43.62
C ILE A 78 3.79 24.03 -43.99
N GLY A 79 4.10 23.94 -45.27
CA GLY A 79 5.44 24.06 -45.80
C GLY A 79 5.53 25.25 -46.74
N LEU A 80 6.60 25.98 -46.62
CA LEU A 80 6.97 27.09 -47.55
C LEU A 80 8.20 26.64 -48.31
N GLU A 81 8.18 26.83 -49.62
CA GLU A 81 9.28 26.54 -50.50
C GLU A 81 9.67 27.85 -51.20
N ILE A 82 10.93 28.22 -51.13
CA ILE A 82 11.48 29.41 -51.77
C ILE A 82 12.79 29.00 -52.43
N GLY A 83 12.90 29.28 -53.68
CA GLY A 83 14.07 28.96 -54.46
C GLY A 83 14.32 29.94 -55.62
N SER A 84 15.49 29.90 -56.21
CA SER A 84 15.83 30.62 -57.42
C SER A 84 16.63 29.68 -58.32
N GLY A 85 16.26 29.62 -59.57
CA GLY A 85 16.93 28.76 -60.57
C GLY A 85 17.63 29.55 -61.65
N ASN A 86 18.61 28.91 -62.26
CA ASN A 86 19.25 29.47 -63.47
C ASN A 86 18.47 29.04 -64.69
N ASN A 87 17.68 29.96 -65.27
CA ASN A 87 17.00 29.71 -66.54
C ASN A 87 17.79 30.32 -67.70
N ALA A 88 17.88 29.60 -68.79
CA ALA A 88 18.61 30.07 -70.02
C ALA A 88 17.87 31.17 -70.77
N ASN A 89 16.58 31.40 -70.49
CA ASN A 89 15.75 32.45 -71.08
C ASN A 89 15.70 33.69 -70.17
N GLU A 90 16.20 34.80 -70.57
CA GLU A 90 16.23 36.04 -69.78
C GLU A 90 14.87 36.66 -69.52
N ASP A 91 13.82 36.28 -70.25
CA ASP A 91 12.45 36.81 -70.15
C ASP A 91 11.57 36.08 -69.15
N ILE A 92 12.08 35.06 -68.49
CA ILE A 92 11.30 34.23 -67.50
C ILE A 92 11.81 34.52 -66.11
N SER A 93 10.87 34.67 -65.15
CA SER A 93 11.19 34.82 -63.73
C SER A 93 12.10 33.68 -63.27
N LYS A 94 13.14 34.00 -62.50
CA LYS A 94 14.07 32.99 -61.92
C LYS A 94 13.62 32.47 -60.55
N ASP A 95 12.50 32.98 -60.04
CA ASP A 95 12.04 32.69 -58.68
C ASP A 95 11.07 31.50 -58.66
N ILE A 96 11.23 30.71 -57.63
CA ILE A 96 10.33 29.62 -57.25
C ILE A 96 9.79 29.97 -55.87
N ALA A 97 8.47 29.97 -55.72
CA ALA A 97 7.82 30.14 -54.41
C ALA A 97 6.64 29.17 -54.30
N GLY A 98 6.62 28.40 -53.23
CA GLY A 98 5.60 27.39 -53.01
C GLY A 98 5.00 27.44 -51.59
N LEU A 99 3.72 27.14 -51.54
CA LEU A 99 3.00 26.89 -50.29
C LEU A 99 2.38 25.49 -50.40
N ASN A 100 2.70 24.60 -49.48
CA ASN A 100 2.06 23.30 -49.39
C ASN A 100 1.40 23.11 -48.02
N LEU A 101 0.26 22.48 -48.02
CA LEU A 101 -0.48 22.09 -46.83
C LEU A 101 -0.59 20.57 -46.80
N LEU A 102 -0.51 19.97 -45.60
CA LEU A 102 -0.63 18.55 -45.45
C LEU A 102 -1.69 18.26 -44.39
N PHE A 103 -2.77 17.59 -44.79
CA PHE A 103 -3.88 17.18 -43.93
C PHE A 103 -3.92 15.66 -43.81
N PRO A 104 -3.47 15.10 -42.67
CA PRO A 104 -3.57 13.66 -42.44
C PRO A 104 -4.99 13.24 -42.02
N PHE A 105 -5.49 12.17 -42.64
CA PHE A 105 -6.77 11.54 -42.32
C PHE A 105 -6.52 10.10 -41.90
N GLU A 106 -6.85 9.81 -40.65
CA GLU A 106 -6.75 8.46 -40.11
C GLU A 106 -7.92 7.60 -40.59
N THR A 107 -7.60 6.43 -41.10
CA THR A 107 -8.57 5.41 -41.53
C THR A 107 -8.85 4.39 -40.42
N ALA A 108 -9.81 3.47 -40.67
CA ALA A 108 -10.12 2.32 -39.81
C ALA A 108 -10.34 2.67 -38.32
N ASN A 109 -10.89 3.83 -38.04
CA ASN A 109 -11.23 4.28 -36.68
C ASN A 109 -10.03 4.35 -35.72
N LYS A 110 -8.78 4.44 -36.20
CA LYS A 110 -7.57 4.41 -35.36
C LYS A 110 -7.61 5.44 -34.24
N ARG A 111 -8.19 6.62 -34.47
CA ARG A 111 -8.35 7.64 -33.43
C ARG A 111 -9.26 7.19 -32.29
N LEU A 112 -10.39 6.57 -32.62
CA LEU A 112 -11.32 6.04 -31.61
C LEU A 112 -10.66 4.92 -30.79
N ILE A 113 -9.90 4.05 -31.45
CA ILE A 113 -9.17 2.96 -30.77
C ILE A 113 -8.07 3.54 -29.87
N ARG A 114 -7.33 4.58 -30.31
CA ARG A 114 -6.37 5.27 -29.44
C ARG A 114 -7.02 5.91 -28.22
N TYR A 115 -8.22 6.46 -28.40
CA TYR A 115 -9.00 6.98 -27.28
C TYR A 115 -9.44 5.86 -26.34
N GLU A 116 -9.89 4.71 -26.84
CA GLU A 116 -10.22 3.52 -26.06
C GLU A 116 -9.01 3.04 -25.25
N ILE A 117 -7.82 3.00 -25.86
CA ILE A 117 -6.56 2.68 -25.16
C ILE A 117 -6.28 3.68 -24.04
N ALA A 118 -6.37 4.98 -24.32
CA ALA A 118 -6.10 6.02 -23.34
C ALA A 118 -7.10 5.97 -22.16
N MET A 119 -8.38 5.72 -22.43
CA MET A 119 -9.42 5.55 -21.41
C MET A 119 -9.15 4.33 -20.52
N ASN A 120 -8.81 3.17 -21.10
CA ASN A 120 -8.48 1.97 -20.34
C ASN A 120 -7.16 2.15 -19.55
N THR A 121 -6.18 2.91 -20.10
CA THR A 121 -4.94 3.25 -19.41
C THR A 121 -5.21 4.16 -18.20
N SER A 122 -6.10 5.14 -18.35
CA SER A 122 -6.54 5.98 -17.24
C SER A 122 -7.25 5.16 -16.16
N GLN A 123 -8.11 4.21 -16.55
CA GLN A 123 -8.77 3.30 -15.61
C GLN A 123 -7.76 2.41 -14.88
N SER A 124 -6.78 1.82 -15.59
CA SER A 124 -5.72 1.03 -14.96
C SER A 124 -4.90 1.87 -13.97
N SER A 125 -4.58 3.12 -14.34
CA SER A 125 -3.85 4.05 -13.46
C SER A 125 -4.68 4.45 -12.23
N TYR A 126 -5.99 4.60 -12.37
CA TYR A 126 -6.91 4.82 -11.24
C TYR A 126 -6.92 3.63 -10.27
N GLU A 127 -7.06 2.40 -10.79
CA GLU A 127 -7.01 1.21 -9.94
C GLU A 127 -5.62 1.04 -9.31
N ASN A 128 -4.55 1.46 -9.99
CA ASN A 128 -3.20 1.49 -9.41
C ASN A 128 -3.08 2.50 -8.27
N TYR A 129 -3.66 3.69 -8.41
CA TYR A 129 -3.74 4.66 -7.31
C TYR A 129 -4.47 4.07 -6.09
N ARG A 130 -5.60 3.40 -6.31
CA ARG A 130 -6.34 2.71 -5.24
C ARG A 130 -5.51 1.58 -4.60
N LEU A 131 -4.80 0.80 -5.42
CA LEU A 131 -3.95 -0.30 -4.94
C LEU A 131 -2.77 0.22 -4.11
N VAL A 132 -2.13 1.30 -4.52
CA VAL A 132 -1.07 1.96 -3.74
C VAL A 132 -1.63 2.47 -2.41
N SER A 133 -2.77 3.15 -2.43
CA SER A 133 -3.45 3.65 -1.23
C SER A 133 -3.79 2.51 -0.27
N TRP A 134 -4.31 1.41 -0.79
CA TRP A 134 -4.62 0.20 -0.03
C TRP A 134 -3.37 -0.43 0.61
N ASN A 135 -2.31 -0.59 -0.17
CA ASN A 135 -1.06 -1.18 0.31
C ASN A 135 -0.39 -0.32 1.40
N GLU A 136 -0.40 0.99 1.26
CA GLU A 136 0.12 1.90 2.30
C GLU A 136 -0.74 1.86 3.56
N ARG A 137 -2.08 1.77 3.43
CA ARG A 137 -2.99 1.52 4.54
C ARG A 137 -2.64 0.22 5.28
N LEU A 138 -2.45 -0.88 4.56
CA LEU A 138 -2.09 -2.18 5.13
C LEU A 138 -0.75 -2.14 5.88
N LYS A 139 0.25 -1.43 5.33
CA LYS A 139 1.54 -1.21 6.02
C LYS A 139 1.36 -0.47 7.34
N LEU A 140 0.52 0.57 7.36
CA LEU A 140 0.23 1.34 8.57
C LEU A 140 -0.46 0.47 9.63
N ILE A 141 -1.51 -0.26 9.25
CA ILE A 141 -2.25 -1.14 10.15
C ILE A 141 -1.32 -2.18 10.77
N ASN A 142 -0.53 -2.87 9.95
CA ASN A 142 0.44 -3.87 10.42
C ASN A 142 1.46 -3.28 11.41
N ALA A 143 2.05 -2.12 11.07
CA ALA A 143 2.99 -1.44 11.97
C ALA A 143 2.33 -1.02 13.29
N THR A 144 1.07 -0.59 13.25
CA THR A 144 0.32 -0.20 14.46
C THR A 144 -0.04 -1.39 15.32
N ILE A 145 -0.42 -2.54 14.73
CA ILE A 145 -0.63 -3.80 15.46
C ILE A 145 0.65 -4.23 16.18
N GLN A 146 1.78 -4.27 15.46
CA GLN A 146 3.08 -4.62 16.04
C GLN A 146 3.45 -3.67 17.18
N TYR A 147 3.23 -2.37 17.02
CA TYR A 147 3.49 -1.37 18.06
C TYR A 147 2.64 -1.59 19.31
N ALA A 148 1.34 -1.91 19.15
CA ALA A 148 0.43 -2.20 20.25
C ALA A 148 0.92 -3.40 21.09
N PHE A 149 1.25 -4.50 20.43
CA PHE A 149 1.77 -5.68 21.10
C PHE A 149 3.13 -5.47 21.73
N GLN A 150 3.98 -4.65 21.10
CA GLN A 150 5.29 -4.30 21.64
C GLN A 150 5.17 -3.57 22.99
N ILE A 151 4.21 -2.66 23.15
CA ILE A 151 3.91 -1.99 24.44
C ILE A 151 3.54 -3.02 25.49
N LYS A 152 2.64 -3.96 25.18
CA LYS A 152 2.18 -5.00 26.11
C LYS A 152 3.35 -5.94 26.52
N LYS A 153 4.17 -6.36 25.56
CA LYS A 153 5.36 -7.18 25.82
C LYS A 153 6.39 -6.45 26.71
N ILE A 154 6.63 -5.17 26.47
CA ILE A 154 7.51 -4.35 27.32
C ILE A 154 6.99 -4.32 28.78
N GLN A 155 5.68 -4.20 28.97
CA GLN A 155 5.11 -4.18 30.32
C GLN A 155 5.32 -5.52 31.06
N VAL A 156 5.10 -6.65 30.39
CA VAL A 156 5.34 -7.99 30.94
C VAL A 156 6.82 -8.16 31.35
N ILE A 157 7.74 -7.78 30.45
CA ILE A 157 9.20 -7.92 30.75
C ILE A 157 9.67 -6.96 31.85
N LYS A 158 9.08 -5.76 31.98
CA LYS A 158 9.35 -4.88 33.13
C LYS A 158 8.94 -5.53 34.46
N ASN A 159 7.80 -6.20 34.50
CA ASN A 159 7.35 -6.91 35.68
C ASN A 159 8.25 -8.12 35.99
N GLU A 160 8.65 -8.87 34.97
CA GLU A 160 9.62 -9.98 35.09
C GLU A 160 10.96 -9.48 35.65
N LEU A 161 11.46 -8.34 35.15
CA LEU A 161 12.72 -7.73 35.59
C LEU A 161 12.70 -7.38 37.08
N ILE A 162 11.59 -6.83 37.60
CA ILE A 162 11.43 -6.52 39.02
C ILE A 162 11.59 -7.79 39.87
N SER A 163 10.98 -8.91 39.45
CA SER A 163 11.07 -10.17 40.17
C SER A 163 12.49 -10.79 40.08
N LYS A 164 13.13 -10.73 38.93
CA LYS A 164 14.52 -11.20 38.75
C LYS A 164 15.53 -10.37 39.57
N GLN A 165 15.32 -9.04 39.62
CA GLN A 165 16.11 -8.17 40.49
C GLN A 165 15.95 -8.53 41.98
N ALA A 166 14.73 -8.85 42.42
CA ALA A 166 14.48 -9.28 43.78
C ALA A 166 15.17 -10.62 44.08
N ILE A 167 15.12 -11.59 43.15
CA ILE A 167 15.84 -12.86 43.28
C ILE A 167 17.37 -12.67 43.38
N TYR A 168 17.95 -11.85 42.50
CA TYR A 168 19.36 -11.54 42.54
C TYR A 168 19.79 -10.94 43.88
N ASN A 169 19.04 -9.94 44.39
CA ASN A 169 19.31 -9.31 45.68
C ASN A 169 19.23 -10.30 46.87
N MET A 170 18.28 -11.22 46.82
CA MET A 170 18.15 -12.28 47.81
C MET A 170 19.29 -13.30 47.70
N SER A 171 19.69 -13.68 46.52
CA SER A 171 20.82 -14.59 46.26
C SER A 171 22.14 -13.97 46.70
N LEU A 172 22.35 -12.69 46.51
CA LEU A 172 23.53 -11.95 46.96
C LEU A 172 23.63 -11.98 48.49
N ARG A 173 22.57 -11.63 49.23
CA ARG A 173 22.51 -11.66 50.70
C ARG A 173 22.76 -13.06 51.25
N ARG A 174 22.22 -14.12 50.61
CA ARG A 174 22.45 -15.51 51.02
C ARG A 174 23.91 -15.94 50.79
N PHE A 175 24.51 -15.48 49.70
CA PHE A 175 25.95 -15.73 49.43
C PHE A 175 26.86 -15.02 50.47
N GLU A 176 26.59 -13.74 50.75
CA GLU A 176 27.32 -12.97 51.77
C GLU A 176 27.25 -13.61 53.17
N ASN A 177 26.12 -14.27 53.48
CA ASN A 177 25.93 -15.00 54.75
C ASN A 177 26.35 -16.49 54.69
N GLY A 178 27.02 -16.91 53.60
CA GLY A 178 27.54 -18.27 53.45
C GLY A 178 26.50 -19.36 53.27
N VAL A 179 25.24 -18.99 52.94
CA VAL A 179 24.11 -19.94 52.74
C VAL A 179 24.02 -20.43 51.28
N ASN A 180 24.37 -19.60 50.29
CA ASN A 180 24.36 -19.97 48.88
C ASN A 180 25.82 -20.11 48.35
N ASP A 181 25.97 -20.96 47.34
CA ASP A 181 27.22 -21.06 46.57
C ASP A 181 27.35 -19.93 45.50
N GLN A 182 28.57 -19.77 44.99
CA GLN A 182 28.90 -18.79 43.99
C GLN A 182 28.13 -19.03 42.65
N LEU A 183 27.86 -20.32 42.32
CA LEU A 183 27.16 -20.69 41.09
C LEU A 183 25.73 -20.16 41.08
N SER A 184 25.00 -20.33 42.19
CA SER A 184 23.63 -19.83 42.37
C SER A 184 23.54 -18.30 42.24
N LEU A 185 24.53 -17.57 42.77
CA LEU A 185 24.60 -16.12 42.60
C LEU A 185 24.89 -15.71 41.16
N GLN A 186 25.83 -16.40 40.50
CA GLN A 186 26.17 -16.14 39.09
C GLN A 186 24.97 -16.40 38.18
N GLN A 187 24.21 -17.48 38.40
CA GLN A 187 22.99 -17.79 37.64
C GLN A 187 21.95 -16.68 37.80
N ALA A 188 21.67 -16.24 39.03
CA ALA A 188 20.71 -15.14 39.27
C ALA A 188 21.15 -13.82 38.59
N LYS A 189 22.46 -13.55 38.54
CA LYS A 189 22.98 -12.41 37.80
C LYS A 189 22.81 -12.51 36.28
N LEU A 190 23.07 -13.69 35.72
CA LEU A 190 22.87 -13.94 34.29
C LEU A 190 21.42 -13.81 33.88
N ASP A 191 20.50 -14.35 34.70
CA ASP A 191 19.05 -14.27 34.45
C ASP A 191 18.56 -12.83 34.50
N LEU A 192 19.09 -12.00 35.41
CA LEU A 192 18.80 -10.57 35.47
C LEU A 192 19.30 -9.85 34.21
N GLN A 193 20.59 -10.04 33.85
CA GLN A 193 21.18 -9.41 32.67
C GLN A 193 20.46 -9.82 31.37
N ALA A 194 20.02 -11.06 31.25
CA ALA A 194 19.22 -11.53 30.12
C ALA A 194 17.90 -10.77 30.00
N ALA A 195 17.19 -10.55 31.13
CA ALA A 195 15.96 -9.78 31.15
C ALA A 195 16.17 -8.29 30.82
N GLU A 196 17.25 -7.69 31.34
CA GLU A 196 17.65 -6.30 31.00
C GLU A 196 17.90 -6.15 29.49
N ASN A 197 18.66 -7.05 28.90
CA ASN A 197 18.93 -7.06 27.47
C ASN A 197 17.65 -7.27 26.65
N LYS A 198 16.76 -8.18 27.07
CA LYS A 198 15.46 -8.40 26.43
C LYS A 198 14.60 -7.13 26.45
N LEU A 199 14.52 -6.45 27.62
CA LEU A 199 13.80 -5.18 27.74
C LEU A 199 14.37 -4.11 26.81
N LYS A 200 15.69 -3.96 26.78
CA LYS A 200 16.37 -2.98 25.92
C LYS A 200 16.08 -3.24 24.43
N ASN A 201 16.14 -4.49 24.00
CA ASN A 201 15.84 -4.87 22.62
C ASN A 201 14.39 -4.55 22.25
N LEU A 202 13.42 -4.87 23.13
CA LEU A 202 12.02 -4.53 22.92
C LEU A 202 11.79 -3.01 22.83
N GLN A 203 12.48 -2.22 23.66
CA GLN A 203 12.40 -0.75 23.60
C GLN A 203 12.97 -0.18 22.30
N LEU A 204 14.08 -0.72 21.80
CA LEU A 204 14.67 -0.33 20.52
C LEU A 204 13.74 -0.67 19.36
N GLU A 205 13.10 -1.83 19.41
CA GLU A 205 12.11 -2.23 18.39
C GLU A 205 10.87 -1.33 18.43
N GLN A 206 10.38 -0.95 19.62
CA GLN A 206 9.30 0.04 19.77
C GLN A 206 9.65 1.38 19.10
N ILE A 207 10.89 1.86 19.25
CA ILE A 207 11.35 3.08 18.59
C ILE A 207 11.35 2.91 17.07
N ASN A 208 11.80 1.75 16.57
CA ASN A 208 11.82 1.46 15.13
C ASN A 208 10.42 1.39 14.55
N LEU A 209 9.47 0.76 15.24
CA LEU A 209 8.06 0.71 14.84
C LEU A 209 7.43 2.11 14.80
N ARG A 210 7.73 2.98 15.77
CA ARG A 210 7.27 4.37 15.75
C ARG A 210 7.84 5.13 14.54
N LYS A 211 9.13 4.93 14.21
CA LYS A 211 9.72 5.50 12.98
C LYS A 211 9.07 4.98 11.72
N LEU A 212 8.73 3.69 11.67
CA LEU A 212 8.03 3.09 10.54
C LEU A 212 6.63 3.70 10.36
N ILE A 213 5.87 3.86 11.47
CA ILE A 213 4.56 4.54 11.45
C ILE A 213 4.71 5.97 10.93
N ALA A 214 5.72 6.71 11.40
CA ALA A 214 6.02 8.06 10.93
C ALA A 214 6.34 8.09 9.42
N GLN A 215 7.15 7.17 8.95
CA GLN A 215 7.51 7.05 7.53
C GLN A 215 6.30 6.74 6.66
N VAL A 216 5.46 5.80 7.08
CA VAL A 216 4.27 5.39 6.32
C VAL A 216 3.23 6.49 6.30
N THR A 217 2.98 7.15 7.43
CA THR A 217 2.04 8.27 7.50
C THR A 217 2.55 9.54 6.83
N GLY A 218 3.86 9.70 6.64
CA GLY A 218 4.48 10.93 6.18
C GLY A 218 4.60 12.03 7.25
N VAL A 219 4.27 11.71 8.52
CA VAL A 219 4.38 12.62 9.66
C VAL A 219 5.80 12.57 10.25
N ARG A 220 6.35 13.70 10.70
CA ARG A 220 7.66 13.71 11.36
C ARG A 220 7.61 12.95 12.69
N VAL A 221 8.64 12.15 12.97
CA VAL A 221 8.76 11.32 14.19
C VAL A 221 8.54 12.11 15.48
N ASN A 222 9.05 13.35 15.54
CA ASN A 222 8.93 14.22 16.72
C ASN A 222 7.47 14.50 17.14
N PHE A 223 6.51 14.48 16.19
CA PHE A 223 5.08 14.64 16.52
C PHE A 223 4.49 13.37 17.12
N LEU A 224 4.91 12.19 16.65
CA LEU A 224 4.51 10.92 17.24
C LEU A 224 5.20 10.63 18.59
N GLU A 225 6.28 11.35 18.92
CA GLU A 225 6.94 11.27 20.23
C GLU A 225 6.24 12.15 21.27
N LYS A 226 5.70 13.29 20.85
CA LYS A 226 4.99 14.21 21.76
C LYS A 226 3.63 13.67 22.20
N ASN A 227 2.92 13.00 21.32
CA ASN A 227 1.59 12.47 21.55
C ASN A 227 1.57 10.95 21.44
N PRO A 228 1.02 10.20 22.42
CA PRO A 228 1.06 8.74 22.42
C PRO A 228 0.23 8.16 21.25
N ILE A 229 0.67 7.04 20.73
CA ILE A 229 -0.10 6.24 19.79
C ILE A 229 -1.06 5.36 20.59
N LEU A 230 -2.37 5.54 20.38
CA LEU A 230 -3.46 4.84 21.05
C LEU A 230 -3.81 3.60 20.23
N ALA A 231 -3.11 2.49 20.48
CA ALA A 231 -3.18 1.30 19.64
C ALA A 231 -4.10 0.19 20.20
N ASP A 232 -4.68 0.33 21.39
CA ASP A 232 -5.52 -0.71 22.00
C ASP A 232 -6.79 -0.96 21.20
N ASN A 233 -7.45 0.06 20.69
CA ASN A 233 -8.69 -0.05 19.92
C ASN A 233 -8.55 -0.88 18.63
N ILE A 234 -7.35 -0.91 18.02
CA ILE A 234 -7.14 -1.70 16.82
C ILE A 234 -7.21 -3.22 17.07
N ILE A 235 -6.72 -3.66 18.24
CA ILE A 235 -6.75 -5.07 18.64
C ILE A 235 -8.19 -5.51 18.83
N ASP A 236 -8.98 -4.72 19.58
CA ASP A 236 -10.38 -5.03 19.86
C ASP A 236 -11.24 -5.04 18.60
N SER A 237 -11.01 -4.10 17.68
CA SER A 237 -11.71 -4.06 16.38
C SER A 237 -11.44 -5.31 15.56
N LEU A 238 -10.17 -5.72 15.44
CA LEU A 238 -9.80 -6.93 14.71
C LEU A 238 -10.36 -8.21 15.34
N LEU A 239 -10.32 -8.34 16.67
CA LEU A 239 -10.89 -9.49 17.36
C LEU A 239 -12.40 -9.61 17.14
N THR A 240 -13.11 -8.48 17.12
CA THR A 240 -14.54 -8.44 16.83
C THR A 240 -14.84 -8.91 15.41
N GLU A 241 -14.10 -8.42 14.42
CA GLU A 241 -14.29 -8.81 13.01
C GLU A 241 -13.87 -10.26 12.74
N ILE A 242 -12.82 -10.76 13.40
CA ILE A 242 -12.45 -12.18 13.35
C ILE A 242 -13.59 -13.05 13.88
N GLY A 243 -14.22 -12.65 15.01
CA GLY A 243 -15.38 -13.35 15.56
C GLY A 243 -16.55 -13.38 14.58
N ASN A 244 -16.88 -12.26 13.95
CA ASN A 244 -17.92 -12.15 12.93
C ASN A 244 -17.61 -13.02 11.70
N PHE A 245 -16.39 -13.01 11.21
CA PHE A 245 -15.95 -13.80 10.06
C PHE A 245 -16.14 -15.31 10.33
N HIS A 246 -15.79 -15.76 11.52
CA HIS A 246 -15.84 -17.18 11.90
C HIS A 246 -17.27 -17.69 12.14
N GLN A 247 -18.09 -16.90 12.85
CA GLN A 247 -19.46 -17.29 13.20
C GLN A 247 -20.39 -17.39 11.99
N ASN A 248 -20.21 -16.53 10.99
CA ASN A 248 -21.13 -16.42 9.87
C ASN A 248 -20.72 -17.27 8.65
N GLN A 249 -19.62 -18.03 8.72
CA GLN A 249 -19.07 -18.78 7.57
C GLN A 249 -18.99 -17.91 6.29
N LEU A 250 -18.61 -16.64 6.46
CA LEU A 250 -18.65 -15.62 5.40
C LEU A 250 -17.63 -15.84 4.26
N TYR A 251 -16.72 -16.82 4.42
CA TYR A 251 -15.67 -17.08 3.43
C TYR A 251 -16.19 -17.42 2.03
N GLN A 252 -17.31 -18.14 1.89
CA GLN A 252 -17.89 -18.45 0.58
C GLN A 252 -18.47 -17.21 -0.09
N GLN A 253 -19.31 -16.47 0.63
CA GLN A 253 -19.90 -15.22 0.15
C GLN A 253 -18.83 -14.18 -0.16
N TRP A 254 -17.79 -14.10 0.66
CA TRP A 254 -16.70 -13.14 0.44
C TRP A 254 -15.80 -13.50 -0.72
N ASN A 255 -15.63 -14.78 -1.07
CA ASN A 255 -14.93 -15.18 -2.29
C ASN A 255 -15.63 -14.68 -3.57
N GLU A 256 -16.94 -14.75 -3.61
CA GLU A 256 -17.71 -14.22 -4.72
C GLU A 256 -17.63 -12.68 -4.77
N GLU A 257 -17.80 -12.01 -3.63
CA GLU A 257 -17.67 -10.56 -3.52
C GLU A 257 -16.23 -10.09 -3.83
N ALA A 258 -15.21 -10.79 -3.33
CA ALA A 258 -13.81 -10.40 -3.53
C ALA A 258 -13.39 -10.41 -5.00
N SER A 259 -13.94 -11.33 -5.80
CA SER A 259 -13.68 -11.37 -7.24
C SER A 259 -14.13 -10.11 -7.97
N LEU A 260 -15.07 -9.33 -7.37
CA LEU A 260 -15.58 -8.07 -7.91
C LEU A 260 -14.95 -6.83 -7.26
N ILE A 261 -14.49 -6.95 -6.01
CA ILE A 261 -14.06 -5.83 -5.16
C ILE A 261 -12.53 -5.69 -5.18
N ARG A 262 -11.76 -6.76 -5.33
CA ARG A 262 -10.29 -6.74 -5.29
C ARG A 262 -9.71 -5.75 -6.31
N ILE A 263 -8.94 -4.81 -5.80
CA ILE A 263 -8.38 -3.69 -6.58
C ILE A 263 -7.35 -4.20 -7.60
N ASP A 264 -6.52 -5.18 -7.22
CA ASP A 264 -5.51 -5.79 -8.10
C ASP A 264 -6.16 -6.53 -9.28
N LEU A 265 -7.27 -7.23 -9.06
CA LEU A 265 -8.03 -7.89 -10.12
C LEU A 265 -8.68 -6.87 -11.07
N ARG A 266 -9.26 -5.79 -10.54
CA ARG A 266 -9.83 -4.71 -11.34
C ARG A 266 -8.77 -4.02 -12.19
N LYS A 267 -7.57 -3.79 -11.61
CA LYS A 267 -6.43 -3.27 -12.36
C LYS A 267 -6.02 -4.21 -13.49
N SER A 268 -5.91 -5.52 -13.21
CA SER A 268 -5.54 -6.51 -14.22
C SER A 268 -6.59 -6.62 -15.35
N LEU A 269 -7.89 -6.46 -15.05
CA LEU A 269 -8.94 -6.37 -16.06
C LEU A 269 -8.80 -5.12 -16.95
N ALA A 270 -8.43 -3.97 -16.37
CA ALA A 270 -8.16 -2.77 -17.13
C ALA A 270 -6.90 -2.93 -18.02
N ASP A 271 -5.85 -3.58 -17.51
CA ASP A 271 -4.62 -3.89 -18.28
C ASP A 271 -4.93 -4.86 -19.44
N TYR A 272 -5.81 -5.84 -19.23
CA TYR A 272 -6.31 -6.70 -20.31
C TYR A 272 -7.07 -5.90 -21.38
N ALA A 273 -7.98 -4.98 -20.97
CA ALA A 273 -8.70 -4.13 -21.89
C ALA A 273 -7.77 -3.21 -22.73
N ILE A 274 -6.66 -2.73 -22.14
CA ILE A 274 -5.60 -2.01 -22.88
C ILE A 274 -4.99 -2.91 -23.95
N SER A 275 -4.65 -4.16 -23.60
CA SER A 275 -4.02 -5.11 -24.52
C SER A 275 -4.95 -5.48 -25.68
N GLU A 276 -6.26 -5.63 -25.41
CA GLU A 276 -7.27 -5.91 -26.42
C GLU A 276 -7.47 -4.72 -27.36
N ALA A 277 -7.58 -3.50 -26.83
CA ALA A 277 -7.66 -2.29 -27.64
C ALA A 277 -6.37 -2.06 -28.46
N SER A 278 -5.22 -2.41 -27.91
CA SER A 278 -3.93 -2.36 -28.62
C SER A 278 -3.88 -3.36 -29.77
N LEU A 279 -4.41 -4.57 -29.61
CA LEU A 279 -4.54 -5.53 -30.70
C LEU A 279 -5.46 -5.00 -31.80
N LYS A 280 -6.63 -4.40 -31.42
CA LYS A 280 -7.53 -3.73 -32.40
C LYS A 280 -6.79 -2.65 -33.17
N LEU A 281 -5.90 -1.89 -32.52
CA LEU A 281 -5.10 -0.86 -33.17
C LEU A 281 -4.10 -1.45 -34.19
N GLU A 282 -3.41 -2.53 -33.85
CA GLU A 282 -2.49 -3.18 -34.80
C GLU A 282 -3.24 -3.77 -36.01
N VAL A 283 -4.44 -4.33 -35.80
CA VAL A 283 -5.31 -4.76 -36.89
C VAL A 283 -5.74 -3.57 -37.76
N ALA A 284 -6.13 -2.42 -37.15
CA ALA A 284 -6.51 -1.21 -37.88
C ALA A 284 -5.35 -0.60 -38.68
N LYS A 285 -4.09 -0.78 -38.26
CA LYS A 285 -2.91 -0.30 -38.99
C LYS A 285 -2.66 -1.03 -40.33
N GLN A 286 -3.38 -2.13 -40.61
CA GLN A 286 -3.36 -2.74 -41.95
C GLN A 286 -3.96 -1.80 -43.00
N TYR A 287 -4.84 -0.90 -42.59
CA TYR A 287 -5.46 0.12 -43.47
C TYR A 287 -4.59 1.37 -43.41
N PRO A 288 -4.02 1.82 -44.56
CA PRO A 288 -3.15 3.00 -44.55
C PRO A 288 -3.94 4.28 -44.32
N ASP A 289 -3.30 5.25 -43.68
CA ASP A 289 -3.81 6.61 -43.56
C ASP A 289 -3.65 7.37 -44.88
N ILE A 290 -4.55 8.30 -45.14
CA ILE A 290 -4.57 9.11 -46.35
C ILE A 290 -4.13 10.53 -45.98
N GLN A 291 -3.25 11.12 -46.78
CA GLN A 291 -2.82 12.49 -46.63
C GLN A 291 -3.27 13.29 -47.85
N PHE A 292 -3.96 14.39 -47.62
CA PHE A 292 -4.31 15.37 -48.66
C PHE A 292 -3.30 16.49 -48.63
N ASN A 293 -2.70 16.77 -49.82
CA ASN A 293 -1.62 17.75 -49.98
C ASN A 293 -2.04 18.80 -51.02
N PRO A 294 -2.90 19.78 -50.73
CA PRO A 294 -3.11 20.92 -51.58
C PRO A 294 -1.84 21.81 -51.58
N ALA A 295 -1.40 22.19 -52.73
CA ALA A 295 -0.24 23.09 -52.88
C ALA A 295 -0.44 24.13 -53.96
N TYR A 296 0.20 25.28 -53.77
CA TYR A 296 0.34 26.32 -54.76
C TYR A 296 1.84 26.52 -54.98
N LEU A 297 2.24 26.49 -56.24
CA LEU A 297 3.60 26.69 -56.65
C LEU A 297 3.63 27.80 -57.71
N TYR A 298 4.47 28.80 -57.52
CA TYR A 298 4.92 29.74 -58.53
C TYR A 298 6.29 29.24 -59.02
N ASP A 299 6.35 28.82 -60.27
CA ASP A 299 7.51 28.17 -60.87
C ASP A 299 7.88 28.90 -62.16
N PHE A 300 8.96 29.67 -62.14
CA PHE A 300 9.45 30.43 -63.24
C PHE A 300 8.42 31.27 -64.02
N GLY A 301 7.44 31.87 -63.35
CA GLY A 301 6.38 32.68 -63.91
C GLY A 301 5.01 31.96 -63.98
N ASP A 302 4.98 30.64 -63.92
CA ASP A 302 3.75 29.87 -63.95
C ASP A 302 3.12 29.75 -62.56
N LYS A 303 1.80 29.76 -62.49
CA LYS A 303 0.98 29.57 -61.28
C LYS A 303 0.34 28.21 -61.33
N ILE A 304 0.82 27.29 -60.49
CA ILE A 304 0.42 25.91 -60.51
C ILE A 304 -0.34 25.59 -59.22
N TRP A 305 -1.58 25.10 -59.34
CA TRP A 305 -2.35 24.53 -58.22
C TRP A 305 -2.34 23.02 -58.33
N THR A 306 -1.98 22.35 -57.25
CA THR A 306 -1.96 20.89 -57.18
C THR A 306 -2.76 20.39 -55.98
N LEU A 307 -3.39 19.22 -56.13
CA LEU A 307 -3.97 18.46 -55.06
C LEU A 307 -3.36 17.07 -55.09
N GLY A 308 -2.44 16.84 -54.17
CA GLY A 308 -1.81 15.53 -53.99
C GLY A 308 -2.61 14.66 -53.01
N ILE A 309 -2.65 13.38 -53.28
CA ILE A 309 -3.12 12.37 -52.34
C ILE A 309 -1.98 11.38 -52.13
N THR A 310 -1.56 11.24 -50.89
CA THR A 310 -0.46 10.35 -50.51
C THR A 310 -0.94 9.33 -49.49
N SER A 311 -0.53 8.10 -49.65
CA SER A 311 -0.82 7.02 -48.69
C SER A 311 0.40 6.09 -48.57
N LEU A 312 0.70 5.69 -47.36
CA LEU A 312 1.78 4.73 -47.13
C LEU A 312 1.28 3.31 -47.40
N ILE A 313 2.02 2.56 -48.22
CA ILE A 313 1.71 1.15 -48.50
C ILE A 313 2.13 0.30 -47.30
N PRO A 314 1.23 -0.41 -46.64
CA PRO A 314 1.58 -1.21 -45.46
C PRO A 314 2.48 -2.39 -45.84
N ASN A 315 3.48 -2.66 -45.00
CA ASN A 315 4.26 -3.90 -45.09
C ASN A 315 3.47 -5.04 -44.44
N ILE A 316 2.94 -5.97 -45.25
CA ILE A 316 2.05 -7.02 -44.83
C ILE A 316 2.71 -7.97 -43.82
N GLU A 317 3.97 -8.37 -44.06
CA GLU A 317 4.67 -9.30 -43.14
C GLU A 317 4.97 -8.65 -41.80
N LYS A 318 5.41 -7.41 -41.80
CA LYS A 318 5.62 -6.63 -40.58
C LYS A 318 4.32 -6.49 -39.80
N ASN A 319 3.20 -6.19 -40.45
CA ASN A 319 1.91 -6.04 -39.80
C ASN A 319 1.42 -7.36 -39.18
N LYS A 320 1.58 -8.49 -39.87
CA LYS A 320 1.28 -9.84 -39.32
C LYS A 320 2.09 -10.10 -38.04
N ALA A 321 3.39 -9.78 -38.05
CA ALA A 321 4.24 -9.98 -36.88
C ALA A 321 3.80 -9.09 -35.70
N LEU A 322 3.42 -7.81 -35.97
CA LEU A 322 2.92 -6.91 -34.93
C LEU A 322 1.58 -7.36 -34.33
N ILE A 323 0.67 -7.86 -35.16
CA ILE A 323 -0.61 -8.43 -34.70
C ILE A 323 -0.34 -9.65 -33.84
N SER A 324 0.49 -10.62 -34.32
CA SER A 324 0.81 -11.82 -33.53
C SER A 324 1.47 -11.47 -32.19
N ARG A 325 2.34 -10.45 -32.16
CA ARG A 325 2.90 -9.92 -30.91
C ARG A 325 1.81 -9.39 -29.98
N ALA A 326 0.87 -8.60 -30.49
CA ALA A 326 -0.22 -8.03 -29.70
C ALA A 326 -1.16 -9.13 -29.15
N GLU A 327 -1.41 -10.20 -29.93
CA GLU A 327 -2.15 -11.38 -29.47
C GLU A 327 -1.45 -12.06 -28.29
N LYS A 328 -0.13 -12.24 -28.36
CA LYS A 328 0.63 -12.85 -27.25
C LYS A 328 0.65 -11.97 -25.99
N ILE A 329 0.67 -10.65 -26.14
CA ILE A 329 0.53 -9.73 -25.00
C ILE A 329 -0.86 -9.89 -24.36
N ARG A 330 -1.94 -9.93 -25.16
CA ARG A 330 -3.30 -10.14 -24.64
C ARG A 330 -3.45 -11.49 -23.94
N GLU A 331 -2.91 -12.57 -24.51
CA GLU A 331 -2.90 -13.90 -23.87
C GLU A 331 -2.16 -13.89 -22.52
N ALA A 332 -1.04 -13.15 -22.43
CA ALA A 332 -0.29 -13.00 -21.20
C ALA A 332 -1.10 -12.24 -20.12
N GLU A 333 -1.81 -11.16 -20.49
CA GLU A 333 -2.68 -10.45 -19.56
C GLU A 333 -3.87 -11.30 -19.09
N ALA A 334 -4.47 -12.11 -19.98
CA ALA A 334 -5.50 -13.07 -19.59
C ALA A 334 -4.97 -14.11 -18.58
N THR A 335 -3.73 -14.59 -18.78
CA THR A 335 -3.09 -15.53 -17.85
C THR A 335 -2.85 -14.94 -16.48
N LYS A 336 -2.49 -13.64 -16.40
CA LYS A 336 -2.32 -12.92 -15.11
C LYS A 336 -3.64 -12.85 -14.32
N ILE A 337 -4.79 -12.65 -15.00
CA ILE A 337 -6.10 -12.67 -14.36
C ILE A 337 -6.38 -14.05 -13.75
N MET A 338 -6.12 -15.13 -14.49
CA MET A 338 -6.30 -16.50 -14.01
C MET A 338 -5.39 -16.79 -12.79
N ASP A 339 -4.14 -16.31 -12.82
CA ASP A 339 -3.20 -16.46 -11.72
C ASP A 339 -3.69 -15.72 -10.46
N LEU A 340 -4.17 -14.49 -10.58
CA LEU A 340 -4.75 -13.73 -9.47
C LEU A 340 -5.98 -14.42 -8.87
N GLN A 341 -6.84 -15.02 -9.70
CA GLN A 341 -8.00 -15.79 -9.22
C GLN A 341 -7.57 -17.04 -8.45
N LEU A 342 -6.55 -17.77 -8.96
CA LEU A 342 -6.00 -18.92 -8.26
C LEU A 342 -5.33 -18.55 -6.94
N GLN A 343 -4.59 -17.45 -6.93
CA GLN A 343 -3.99 -16.89 -5.70
C GLN A 343 -5.07 -16.58 -4.67
N LEU A 344 -6.17 -15.94 -5.04
CA LEU A 344 -7.28 -15.63 -4.13
C LEU A 344 -7.83 -16.90 -3.47
N VAL A 345 -8.07 -17.96 -4.24
CA VAL A 345 -8.58 -19.23 -3.69
C VAL A 345 -7.58 -19.81 -2.68
N ASN A 346 -6.30 -19.89 -3.06
CA ASN A 346 -5.26 -20.42 -2.19
C ASN A 346 -5.04 -19.58 -0.93
N GLU A 347 -5.08 -18.25 -1.04
CA GLU A 347 -4.99 -17.34 0.12
C GLU A 347 -6.16 -17.55 1.08
N THR A 348 -7.37 -17.71 0.57
CA THR A 348 -8.57 -17.94 1.37
C THR A 348 -8.50 -19.25 2.15
N ASP A 349 -8.15 -20.34 1.48
CA ASP A 349 -8.02 -21.66 2.12
C ASP A 349 -6.96 -21.63 3.24
N ASN A 350 -5.84 -20.96 2.98
CA ASN A 350 -4.75 -20.80 3.95
C ASN A 350 -5.18 -19.95 5.17
N ILE A 351 -5.90 -18.84 4.94
CA ILE A 351 -6.37 -17.98 6.03
C ILE A 351 -7.30 -18.71 6.97
N VAL A 352 -8.26 -19.49 6.46
CA VAL A 352 -9.20 -20.26 7.28
C VAL A 352 -8.44 -21.27 8.15
N LEU A 353 -7.45 -21.96 7.58
CA LEU A 353 -6.60 -22.89 8.32
C LEU A 353 -5.81 -22.19 9.44
N LEU A 354 -5.14 -21.07 9.10
CA LEU A 354 -4.32 -20.31 10.05
C LEU A 354 -5.14 -19.70 11.19
N LEU A 355 -6.36 -19.23 10.90
CA LEU A 355 -7.27 -18.73 11.93
C LEU A 355 -7.66 -19.80 12.93
N ASN A 356 -8.07 -20.99 12.45
CA ASN A 356 -8.43 -22.10 13.32
C ASN A 356 -7.26 -22.50 14.25
N GLN A 357 -6.05 -22.60 13.68
CA GLN A 357 -4.85 -22.92 14.44
C GLN A 357 -4.51 -21.82 15.48
N ALA A 358 -4.67 -20.55 15.10
CA ALA A 358 -4.38 -19.42 15.99
C ALA A 358 -5.40 -19.33 17.13
N GLN A 359 -6.66 -19.62 16.88
CA GLN A 359 -7.70 -19.69 17.92
C GLN A 359 -7.43 -20.80 18.92
N GLU A 360 -7.10 -22.01 18.45
CA GLU A 360 -6.76 -23.14 19.33
C GLU A 360 -5.54 -22.82 20.20
N LYS A 361 -4.48 -22.23 19.60
CA LYS A 361 -3.28 -21.79 20.35
C LYS A 361 -3.61 -20.75 21.40
N LEU A 362 -4.47 -19.78 21.07
CA LEU A 362 -4.88 -18.73 22.01
C LEU A 362 -5.69 -19.31 23.17
N GLU A 363 -6.63 -20.23 22.90
CA GLU A 363 -7.43 -20.87 23.94
C GLU A 363 -6.54 -21.68 24.89
N ASN A 364 -5.62 -22.48 24.37
CA ASN A 364 -4.64 -23.23 25.16
C ASN A 364 -3.77 -22.31 26.02
N ALA A 365 -3.27 -21.20 25.45
CA ALA A 365 -2.47 -20.21 26.18
C ALA A 365 -3.28 -19.49 27.26
N LYS A 366 -4.56 -19.18 27.01
CA LYS A 366 -5.48 -18.56 27.97
C LYS A 366 -5.77 -19.49 29.15
N ASN A 367 -6.02 -20.76 28.89
CA ASN A 367 -6.24 -21.75 29.91
C ASN A 367 -5.00 -21.92 30.81
N LEU A 368 -3.80 -22.02 30.19
CA LEU A 368 -2.55 -22.11 30.93
C LEU A 368 -2.28 -20.85 31.79
N LEU A 369 -2.57 -19.66 31.28
CA LEU A 369 -2.44 -18.41 32.04
C LEU A 369 -3.39 -18.39 33.25
N SER A 370 -4.67 -18.74 33.07
CA SER A 370 -5.68 -18.81 34.13
C SER A 370 -5.31 -19.81 35.23
N GLU A 371 -4.85 -21.03 34.87
CA GLU A 371 -4.37 -22.01 35.83
C GLU A 371 -3.16 -21.49 36.64
N LYS A 372 -2.24 -20.79 35.96
CA LYS A 372 -1.08 -20.23 36.63
C LYS A 372 -1.41 -19.06 37.55
N GLU A 373 -2.35 -18.19 37.17
CA GLU A 373 -2.86 -17.13 38.04
C GLU A 373 -3.51 -17.68 39.29
N ASN A 374 -4.32 -18.72 39.17
CA ASN A 374 -4.93 -19.44 40.31
C ASN A 374 -3.86 -20.05 41.23
N LEU A 375 -2.83 -20.68 40.64
CA LEU A 375 -1.73 -21.23 41.41
C LEU A 375 -0.96 -20.12 42.15
N LEU A 376 -0.67 -19.01 41.49
CA LEU A 376 0.03 -17.87 42.11
C LEU A 376 -0.77 -17.24 43.25
N SER A 377 -2.09 -17.14 43.12
CA SER A 377 -2.98 -16.68 44.18
C SER A 377 -2.85 -17.55 45.45
N ASN A 378 -2.82 -18.90 45.27
CA ASN A 378 -2.63 -19.83 46.39
C ASN A 378 -1.21 -19.71 47.01
N ILE A 379 -0.19 -19.50 46.20
CA ILE A 379 1.20 -19.26 46.66
C ILE A 379 1.30 -17.95 47.45
N GLN A 380 0.64 -16.89 47.00
CA GLN A 380 0.56 -15.62 47.72
C GLN A 380 -0.11 -15.75 49.08
N LYS A 381 -1.18 -16.54 49.19
CA LYS A 381 -1.84 -16.86 50.50
C LYS A 381 -0.88 -17.58 51.42
N LYS A 382 -0.18 -18.64 50.96
CA LYS A 382 0.83 -19.35 51.75
C LYS A 382 1.98 -18.46 52.19
N TYR A 383 2.44 -17.55 51.30
CA TYR A 383 3.47 -16.57 51.65
C TYR A 383 2.98 -15.62 52.75
N SER A 384 1.76 -15.09 52.66
CA SER A 384 1.21 -14.21 53.68
C SER A 384 1.04 -14.89 55.04
N GLN A 385 0.90 -16.24 55.06
CA GLN A 385 0.82 -17.08 56.27
C GLN A 385 2.24 -17.45 56.78
N GLY A 386 3.33 -17.01 56.13
CA GLY A 386 4.68 -17.35 56.50
C GLY A 386 5.14 -18.77 56.12
N LEU A 387 4.34 -19.51 55.35
CA LEU A 387 4.59 -20.91 54.95
C LEU A 387 5.50 -21.05 53.74
N LEU A 388 5.72 -19.96 53.02
CA LEU A 388 6.62 -19.94 51.86
C LEU A 388 7.58 -18.74 51.92
N SER A 389 8.77 -18.89 51.35
CA SER A 389 9.74 -17.84 51.27
C SER A 389 9.39 -16.82 50.16
N ARG A 390 9.89 -15.57 50.29
CA ARG A 390 9.78 -14.56 49.24
C ARG A 390 10.53 -14.99 47.96
N TYR A 391 11.59 -15.75 48.08
CA TYR A 391 12.31 -16.31 46.95
C TYR A 391 11.44 -17.22 46.07
N GLU A 392 10.68 -18.12 46.69
CA GLU A 392 9.74 -19.00 46.00
C GLU A 392 8.58 -18.25 45.36
N LEU A 393 8.04 -17.24 46.03
CA LEU A 393 7.01 -16.36 45.45
C LEU A 393 7.50 -15.62 44.20
N GLU A 394 8.67 -15.00 44.26
CA GLU A 394 9.22 -14.27 43.08
C GLU A 394 9.55 -15.23 41.95
N LYS A 395 10.01 -16.44 42.21
CA LYS A 395 10.26 -17.47 41.20
C LYS A 395 8.97 -17.90 40.50
N GLU A 396 7.88 -18.01 41.20
CA GLU A 396 6.59 -18.38 40.60
C GLU A 396 5.97 -17.20 39.81
N LYS A 397 6.21 -15.95 40.23
CA LYS A 397 5.84 -14.77 39.43
C LYS A 397 6.58 -14.71 38.09
N ILE A 398 7.87 -15.05 38.06
CA ILE A 398 8.64 -15.10 36.79
C ILE A 398 7.99 -16.09 35.83
N LYS A 399 7.61 -17.29 36.31
CA LYS A 399 6.94 -18.28 35.46
C LYS A 399 5.56 -17.79 34.97
N LEU A 400 4.84 -16.98 35.77
CA LEU A 400 3.61 -16.33 35.28
C LEU A 400 3.90 -15.37 34.15
N TYR A 401 4.93 -14.52 34.25
CA TYR A 401 5.28 -13.57 33.18
C TYR A 401 5.75 -14.26 31.90
N GLU A 402 6.42 -15.41 32.01
CA GLU A 402 6.78 -16.24 30.84
C GLU A 402 5.50 -16.77 30.13
N ILE A 403 4.50 -17.21 30.89
CA ILE A 403 3.21 -17.69 30.35
C ILE A 403 2.41 -16.53 29.77
N ASP A 404 2.38 -15.37 30.44
CA ASP A 404 1.73 -14.16 29.96
C ASP A 404 2.35 -13.69 28.61
N TYR A 405 3.67 -13.82 28.48
CA TYR A 405 4.34 -13.54 27.20
C TYR A 405 3.89 -14.51 26.08
N ILE A 406 3.73 -15.80 26.38
CA ILE A 406 3.20 -16.82 25.45
C ILE A 406 1.76 -16.49 25.04
N TYR A 407 0.93 -16.07 26.01
CA TYR A 407 -0.44 -15.62 25.74
C TYR A 407 -0.47 -14.43 24.81
N LEU A 408 0.36 -13.40 25.03
CA LEU A 408 0.47 -12.24 24.15
C LEU A 408 0.95 -12.61 22.74
N ASP A 409 1.86 -13.57 22.60
CA ASP A 409 2.30 -14.08 21.30
C ASP A 409 1.18 -14.82 20.56
N SER A 410 0.39 -15.62 21.27
CA SER A 410 -0.76 -16.33 20.70
C SER A 410 -1.86 -15.35 20.26
N LEU A 411 -2.13 -14.32 21.07
CA LEU A 411 -3.06 -13.25 20.74
C LEU A 411 -2.58 -12.43 19.52
N TYR A 412 -1.29 -12.10 19.46
CA TYR A 412 -0.69 -11.44 18.31
C TYR A 412 -0.90 -12.26 17.03
N ASN A 413 -0.66 -13.56 17.08
CA ASN A 413 -0.83 -14.44 15.92
C ASN A 413 -2.29 -14.46 15.43
N LEU A 414 -3.27 -14.45 16.35
CA LEU A 414 -4.68 -14.38 15.97
C LEU A 414 -5.01 -13.03 15.30
N VAL A 415 -4.55 -11.93 15.88
CA VAL A 415 -4.80 -10.57 15.34
C VAL A 415 -4.13 -10.37 13.97
N ILE A 416 -2.93 -10.90 13.78
CA ILE A 416 -2.26 -10.86 12.47
C ILE A 416 -3.01 -11.67 11.41
N ASN A 417 -3.58 -12.82 11.76
CA ASN A 417 -4.41 -13.58 10.83
C ASN A 417 -5.71 -12.82 10.48
N GLY A 418 -6.28 -12.05 11.41
CA GLY A 418 -7.38 -11.13 11.11
C GLY A 418 -6.97 -10.01 10.13
N TYR A 419 -5.78 -9.45 10.29
CA TYR A 419 -5.23 -8.49 9.33
C TYR A 419 -5.02 -9.12 7.93
N GLU A 420 -4.59 -10.38 7.84
CA GLU A 420 -4.45 -11.08 6.55
C GLU A 420 -5.81 -11.27 5.86
N ILE A 421 -6.94 -11.39 6.59
CA ILE A 421 -8.29 -11.37 6.01
C ILE A 421 -8.56 -10.01 5.33
N GLU A 422 -8.32 -8.89 6.03
CA GLU A 422 -8.48 -7.54 5.47
C GLU A 422 -7.66 -7.38 4.18
N LYS A 423 -6.43 -7.86 4.18
CA LYS A 423 -5.51 -7.82 3.04
C LYS A 423 -6.00 -8.65 1.86
N THR A 424 -6.42 -9.89 2.07
CA THR A 424 -6.84 -10.81 1.00
C THR A 424 -8.15 -10.38 0.34
N TYR A 425 -9.11 -9.92 1.13
CA TYR A 425 -10.42 -9.53 0.60
C TYR A 425 -10.52 -8.06 0.18
N HIS A 426 -9.48 -7.26 0.41
CA HIS A 426 -9.50 -5.80 0.19
C HIS A 426 -10.71 -5.11 0.85
N LYS A 427 -11.14 -5.64 2.01
CA LYS A 427 -12.27 -5.13 2.78
C LYS A 427 -11.79 -4.55 4.11
N PRO A 428 -12.08 -3.28 4.43
CA PRO A 428 -11.56 -2.66 5.64
C PRO A 428 -12.25 -3.20 6.89
N PHE A 429 -11.47 -3.66 7.88
CA PHE A 429 -11.94 -4.16 9.19
C PHE A 429 -11.65 -3.15 10.30
N VAL A 430 -10.45 -2.61 10.30
CA VAL A 430 -9.95 -1.79 11.40
C VAL A 430 -10.60 -0.40 11.45
N SER A 431 -10.90 0.16 10.29
CA SER A 431 -11.55 1.45 10.12
C SER A 431 -12.19 1.52 8.75
N LYS A 432 -13.39 2.06 8.67
CA LYS A 432 -14.07 2.30 7.38
C LYS A 432 -13.50 3.50 6.62
N LEU A 433 -12.49 4.19 7.16
CA LEU A 433 -11.87 5.33 6.51
C LEU A 433 -11.12 4.86 5.25
N ILE A 434 -11.75 5.00 4.11
CA ILE A 434 -11.15 4.91 2.78
C ILE A 434 -11.42 6.24 2.10
N ILE A 435 -10.37 6.98 1.80
CA ILE A 435 -10.50 8.22 1.03
C ILE A 435 -10.21 7.89 -0.41
N GLU A 436 -11.28 7.60 -1.17
CA GLU A 436 -11.24 7.57 -2.61
C GLU A 436 -11.61 8.99 -3.10
N LYS A 437 -10.61 9.83 -3.33
CA LYS A 437 -10.85 11.05 -4.09
C LYS A 437 -11.21 10.64 -5.51
N GLN A 438 -12.52 10.58 -5.80
CA GLN A 438 -12.93 10.65 -7.20
C GLN A 438 -12.39 11.98 -7.74
N PRO A 439 -11.68 11.98 -8.85
CA PRO A 439 -11.30 13.24 -9.46
C PRO A 439 -12.59 13.98 -9.80
N ASN A 440 -12.74 15.18 -9.28
CA ASN A 440 -13.81 16.09 -9.71
C ASN A 440 -13.86 16.07 -11.24
N GLU A 441 -15.05 15.82 -11.77
CA GLU A 441 -15.41 15.90 -13.19
C GLU A 441 -14.97 17.21 -13.83
#